data_ca2944f7408b5360207b2620d5f9bd3b
#
_entry.id   ca2944f7408b5360207b2620d5f9bd3b
#
_cell.length_a   1.000
_cell.length_b   1.000
_cell.length_c   1.000
_cell.angle_alpha   90.00
_cell.angle_beta   90.00
_cell.angle_gamma   90.00
#
_symmetry.space_group_name_H-M   'P 1'
#
loop_
_entity.id
_entity.type
_entity.pdbx_description
1 polymer ?
#
loop_
_entity_poly.entity_id
_entity_poly.type
_entity_poly.pdbx_seq_one_letter_code
_entity_poly.pdbx_strand_id
1 'polypeptide(L)'
;MFLIKNKINIYLYFFFLLFILVFIKFSTTIVFADNYTVKNIKIKEQYDINFNKDEVIKKGFKKGFKTLIFRIVESKDKNLFKNVPSNKINSLIDNFSITNEKFVDNNYEVDFEVKFDKEKLLSFIRGKNVISSVPKDTDVLFIPILIDTQSNEIKFFDQNYFYNNWNNVNKNYFLLNYNLPDENIENFRLFQRLKNNIENNDLSEITNKYNFENIFVVIFYKNKKNLQIFSKISFSNSNFNFNSNL
;
A
#
# COMPACT_ATOMS: atom_id res chain seq x y z
N MET A 1 65.29 18.31 4.86
CA MET A 1 64.65 17.16 5.44
C MET A 1 63.18 17.42 5.92
N PHE A 2 62.83 18.63 6.36
CA PHE A 2 61.46 18.97 6.83
C PHE A 2 60.42 19.10 5.73
N LEU A 3 60.77 19.53 4.51
CA LEU A 3 59.83 19.73 3.40
C LEU A 3 59.31 18.42 2.75
N ILE A 4 60.05 17.32 2.85
CA ILE A 4 59.70 16.03 2.28
C ILE A 4 58.65 15.32 3.19
N LYS A 5 58.75 15.50 4.51
CA LYS A 5 57.86 14.90 5.50
C LYS A 5 56.40 15.45 5.39
N ASN A 6 56.28 16.75 5.07
CA ASN A 6 54.95 17.37 4.87
C ASN A 6 54.25 16.91 3.56
N LYS A 7 55.02 16.68 2.48
CA LYS A 7 54.43 16.19 1.23
C LYS A 7 53.89 14.75 1.35
N ILE A 8 54.61 13.89 2.06
CA ILE A 8 54.14 12.49 2.29
C ILE A 8 52.84 12.47 3.09
N ASN A 9 52.68 13.34 4.10
CA ASN A 9 51.44 13.43 4.86
C ASN A 9 50.26 13.90 3.99
N ILE A 10 50.45 14.85 3.09
CA ILE A 10 49.40 15.34 2.19
C ILE A 10 48.90 14.22 1.24
N TYR A 11 49.81 13.42 0.68
CA TYR A 11 49.46 12.30 -0.17
C TYR A 11 48.71 11.20 0.62
N LEU A 12 49.11 10.97 1.87
CA LEU A 12 48.44 10.01 2.75
C LEU A 12 47.00 10.45 3.09
N TYR A 13 46.80 11.74 3.39
CA TYR A 13 45.44 12.30 3.61
C TYR A 13 44.57 12.23 2.36
N PHE A 14 45.17 12.53 1.18
CA PHE A 14 44.44 12.45 -0.09
C PHE A 14 44.03 11.00 -0.42
N PHE A 15 44.92 10.04 -0.19
CA PHE A 15 44.64 8.63 -0.37
C PHE A 15 43.58 8.13 0.61
N PHE A 16 43.59 8.57 1.85
CA PHE A 16 42.62 8.25 2.86
C PHE A 16 41.23 8.85 2.52
N LEU A 17 41.18 10.06 2.03
CA LEU A 17 39.97 10.73 1.57
C LEU A 17 39.37 10.02 0.34
N LEU A 18 40.23 9.63 -0.60
CA LEU A 18 39.82 8.86 -1.78
C LEU A 18 39.26 7.48 -1.39
N PHE A 19 39.87 6.82 -0.40
CA PHE A 19 39.43 5.54 0.14
C PHE A 19 38.04 5.66 0.82
N ILE A 20 37.81 6.72 1.60
CA ILE A 20 36.51 7.02 2.20
C ILE A 20 35.43 7.26 1.12
N LEU A 21 35.74 8.03 0.08
CA LEU A 21 34.84 8.29 -1.04
C LEU A 21 34.44 7.02 -1.81
N VAL A 22 35.38 6.08 -1.99
CA VAL A 22 35.10 4.78 -2.60
C VAL A 22 34.23 3.93 -1.69
N PHE A 23 34.48 3.91 -0.38
CA PHE A 23 33.65 3.18 0.58
C PHE A 23 32.22 3.72 0.67
N ILE A 24 32.00 5.03 0.60
CA ILE A 24 30.68 5.64 0.60
C ILE A 24 29.87 5.21 -0.64
N LYS A 25 30.51 5.07 -1.80
CA LYS A 25 29.85 4.59 -3.01
C LYS A 25 29.46 3.09 -2.95
N PHE A 26 30.19 2.28 -2.20
CA PHE A 26 29.86 0.85 -2.02
C PHE A 26 28.74 0.60 -1.00
N SER A 27 28.39 1.57 -0.18
CA SER A 27 27.40 1.42 0.89
C SER A 27 25.96 1.71 0.45
N THR A 28 25.71 2.17 -0.78
CA THR A 28 24.37 2.28 -1.32
C THR A 28 23.94 0.93 -1.89
N THR A 29 23.64 -0.02 -1.01
CA THR A 29 22.77 -1.13 -1.39
C THR A 29 21.42 -0.51 -1.73
N ILE A 30 21.12 -0.44 -3.02
CA ILE A 30 19.75 -0.17 -3.47
C ILE A 30 18.93 -1.34 -2.92
N VAL A 31 18.25 -1.11 -1.80
CA VAL A 31 17.21 -2.02 -1.32
C VAL A 31 16.10 -1.89 -2.34
N PHE A 32 16.13 -2.75 -3.36
CA PHE A 32 14.96 -2.94 -4.19
C PHE A 32 13.85 -3.40 -3.24
N ALA A 33 12.84 -2.57 -3.08
CA ALA A 33 11.63 -2.97 -2.39
C ALA A 33 11.19 -4.28 -3.04
N ASP A 34 11.09 -5.35 -2.22
CA ASP A 34 10.77 -6.68 -2.73
C ASP A 34 9.26 -6.72 -3.02
N ASN A 35 8.90 -6.21 -4.18
CA ASN A 35 7.53 -5.94 -4.60
C ASN A 35 6.68 -7.22 -4.68
N TYR A 36 7.30 -8.41 -4.66
CA TYR A 36 6.60 -9.70 -4.73
C TYR A 36 6.51 -10.38 -3.36
N THR A 37 6.70 -9.63 -2.29
CA THR A 37 6.53 -10.10 -0.91
C THR A 37 5.18 -9.64 -0.35
N VAL A 38 4.45 -10.58 0.24
CA VAL A 38 3.21 -10.30 0.97
C VAL A 38 3.48 -10.46 2.46
N LYS A 39 3.31 -9.37 3.21
CA LYS A 39 3.52 -9.32 4.67
C LYS A 39 2.20 -9.37 5.42
N ASN A 40 2.28 -9.61 6.73
CA ASN A 40 1.15 -9.58 7.67
C ASN A 40 0.01 -10.53 7.27
N ILE A 41 0.35 -11.73 6.78
CA ILE A 41 -0.63 -12.76 6.46
C ILE A 41 -1.03 -13.47 7.74
N LYS A 42 -2.14 -13.08 8.33
CA LYS A 42 -2.64 -13.66 9.59
C LYS A 42 -3.45 -14.92 9.34
N ILE A 43 -3.09 -16.00 10.03
CA ILE A 43 -3.86 -17.24 10.09
C ILE A 43 -4.18 -17.53 11.55
N LYS A 44 -5.41 -17.94 11.81
CA LYS A 44 -5.88 -18.41 13.11
C LYS A 44 -6.58 -19.74 12.90
N GLU A 45 -6.14 -20.78 13.63
CA GLU A 45 -6.69 -22.13 13.57
C GLU A 45 -6.92 -22.64 15.01
N GLN A 46 -7.91 -23.49 15.15
CA GLN A 46 -8.12 -24.18 16.42
C GLN A 46 -6.97 -25.14 16.69
N TYR A 47 -6.43 -25.09 17.91
CA TYR A 47 -5.38 -26.00 18.37
C TYR A 47 -6.02 -27.16 19.14
N ASP A 48 -6.24 -28.26 18.42
CA ASP A 48 -6.81 -29.50 18.94
C ASP A 48 -5.97 -30.72 18.50
N ILE A 49 -6.47 -31.92 18.81
CA ILE A 49 -5.78 -33.18 18.50
C ILE A 49 -5.53 -33.39 16.99
N ASN A 50 -6.27 -32.71 16.11
CA ASN A 50 -6.13 -32.78 14.66
C ASN A 50 -5.30 -31.64 14.11
N PHE A 51 -4.72 -30.79 14.95
CA PHE A 51 -3.91 -29.64 14.52
C PHE A 51 -2.73 -30.10 13.68
N ASN A 52 -2.58 -29.47 12.52
CA ASN A 52 -1.47 -29.74 11.60
C ASN A 52 -0.84 -28.41 11.14
N LYS A 53 0.39 -28.17 11.58
CA LYS A 53 1.15 -26.97 11.26
C LYS A 53 1.39 -26.81 9.74
N ASP A 54 1.59 -27.90 9.02
CA ASP A 54 1.82 -27.85 7.57
C ASP A 54 0.58 -27.37 6.82
N GLU A 55 -0.62 -27.74 7.30
CA GLU A 55 -1.86 -27.22 6.72
C GLU A 55 -2.02 -25.72 6.99
N VAL A 56 -1.60 -25.24 8.14
CA VAL A 56 -1.59 -23.79 8.46
C VAL A 56 -0.64 -23.05 7.52
N ILE A 57 0.55 -23.59 7.29
CA ILE A 57 1.52 -23.03 6.34
C ILE A 57 0.93 -22.97 4.93
N LYS A 58 0.30 -24.06 4.45
CA LYS A 58 -0.39 -24.08 3.15
C LYS A 58 -1.49 -23.03 3.03
N LYS A 59 -2.26 -22.84 4.10
CA LYS A 59 -3.28 -21.76 4.17
C LYS A 59 -2.63 -20.38 4.08
N GLY A 60 -1.50 -20.16 4.78
CA GLY A 60 -0.71 -18.94 4.69
C GLY A 60 -0.24 -18.66 3.25
N PHE A 61 0.32 -19.65 2.58
CA PHE A 61 0.78 -19.55 1.18
C PHE A 61 -0.38 -19.24 0.23
N LYS A 62 -1.50 -19.93 0.37
CA LYS A 62 -2.69 -19.69 -0.45
C LYS A 62 -3.26 -18.29 -0.25
N LYS A 63 -3.28 -17.79 1.00
CA LYS A 63 -3.72 -16.43 1.31
C LYS A 63 -2.75 -15.40 0.75
N GLY A 64 -1.43 -15.60 0.90
CA GLY A 64 -0.39 -14.76 0.30
C GLY A 64 -0.49 -14.70 -1.22
N PHE A 65 -0.61 -15.84 -1.88
CA PHE A 65 -0.80 -15.92 -3.33
C PHE A 65 -2.03 -15.15 -3.79
N LYS A 66 -3.19 -15.39 -3.15
CA LYS A 66 -4.42 -14.66 -3.45
C LYS A 66 -4.24 -13.16 -3.30
N THR A 67 -3.61 -12.72 -2.22
CA THR A 67 -3.34 -11.29 -1.97
C THR A 67 -2.48 -10.69 -3.07
N LEU A 68 -1.38 -11.36 -3.46
CA LEU A 68 -0.50 -10.86 -4.52
C LEU A 68 -1.20 -10.80 -5.88
N ILE A 69 -1.94 -11.85 -6.26
CA ILE A 69 -2.74 -11.84 -7.50
C ILE A 69 -3.72 -10.68 -7.52
N PHE A 70 -4.41 -10.40 -6.40
CA PHE A 70 -5.34 -9.27 -6.33
C PHE A 70 -4.68 -7.90 -6.51
N ARG A 71 -3.39 -7.78 -6.21
CA ARG A 71 -2.61 -6.54 -6.38
C ARG A 71 -2.14 -6.33 -7.82
N ILE A 72 -1.84 -7.40 -8.55
CA ILE A 72 -1.11 -7.32 -9.83
C ILE A 72 -1.92 -7.74 -11.07
N VAL A 73 -3.11 -8.31 -10.87
CA VAL A 73 -3.97 -8.81 -11.96
C VAL A 73 -5.28 -8.02 -11.99
N GLU A 74 -5.75 -7.64 -13.18
CA GLU A 74 -7.02 -6.96 -13.37
C GLU A 74 -8.19 -7.76 -12.80
N SER A 75 -9.22 -7.06 -12.33
CA SER A 75 -10.39 -7.68 -11.67
C SER A 75 -11.11 -8.70 -12.54
N LYS A 76 -11.17 -8.49 -13.85
CA LYS A 76 -11.79 -9.43 -14.81
C LYS A 76 -11.11 -10.80 -14.86
N ASP A 77 -9.78 -10.84 -14.62
CA ASP A 77 -8.95 -12.04 -14.79
C ASP A 77 -8.70 -12.78 -13.46
N LYS A 78 -9.07 -12.20 -12.32
CA LYS A 78 -8.84 -12.80 -10.99
C LYS A 78 -9.44 -14.20 -10.83
N ASN A 79 -10.56 -14.48 -11.49
CA ASN A 79 -11.21 -15.78 -11.42
C ASN A 79 -10.35 -16.92 -11.97
N LEU A 80 -9.44 -16.66 -12.91
CA LEU A 80 -8.52 -17.65 -13.48
C LEU A 80 -7.52 -18.21 -12.45
N PHE A 81 -7.36 -17.53 -11.32
CA PHE A 81 -6.42 -17.88 -10.24
C PHE A 81 -7.10 -18.41 -8.98
N LYS A 82 -8.43 -18.56 -8.98
CA LYS A 82 -9.20 -18.94 -7.79
C LYS A 82 -8.87 -20.35 -7.29
N ASN A 83 -8.66 -21.28 -8.22
CA ASN A 83 -8.50 -22.70 -7.94
C ASN A 83 -7.10 -23.22 -8.31
N VAL A 84 -6.06 -22.43 -8.02
CA VAL A 84 -4.68 -22.89 -8.21
C VAL A 84 -4.32 -23.91 -7.14
N PRO A 85 -3.84 -25.12 -7.51
CA PRO A 85 -3.47 -26.15 -6.55
C PRO A 85 -2.31 -25.72 -5.64
N SER A 86 -2.31 -26.21 -4.38
CA SER A 86 -1.30 -25.84 -3.38
C SER A 86 0.12 -26.17 -3.82
N ASN A 87 0.35 -27.31 -4.48
CA ASN A 87 1.67 -27.69 -5.00
C ASN A 87 2.19 -26.68 -6.03
N LYS A 88 1.30 -26.14 -6.88
CA LYS A 88 1.65 -25.09 -7.83
C LYS A 88 1.99 -23.80 -7.11
N ILE A 89 1.19 -23.38 -6.11
CA ILE A 89 1.48 -22.19 -5.31
C ILE A 89 2.84 -22.32 -4.63
N ASN A 90 3.12 -23.48 -4.01
CA ASN A 90 4.40 -23.73 -3.35
C ASN A 90 5.59 -23.58 -4.31
N SER A 91 5.44 -24.04 -5.56
CA SER A 91 6.50 -23.93 -6.58
C SER A 91 6.80 -22.47 -7.01
N LEU A 92 5.90 -21.53 -6.71
CA LEU A 92 6.05 -20.11 -7.01
C LEU A 92 6.68 -19.33 -5.85
N ILE A 93 6.84 -19.95 -4.67
CA ILE A 93 7.42 -19.29 -3.49
C ILE A 93 8.95 -19.41 -3.55
N ASP A 94 9.61 -18.28 -3.30
CA ASP A 94 11.05 -18.20 -3.12
C ASP A 94 11.42 -18.56 -1.68
N ASN A 95 10.85 -17.83 -0.73
CA ASN A 95 11.00 -18.11 0.70
C ASN A 95 9.81 -17.60 1.50
N PHE A 96 9.76 -17.95 2.77
CA PHE A 96 8.78 -17.41 3.72
C PHE A 96 9.38 -17.30 5.12
N SER A 97 8.80 -16.46 5.94
CA SER A 97 9.11 -16.37 7.37
C SER A 97 7.84 -16.33 8.22
N ILE A 98 7.97 -16.81 9.45
CA ILE A 98 6.98 -16.67 10.50
C ILE A 98 7.43 -15.49 11.37
N THR A 99 6.63 -14.42 11.40
CA THR A 99 6.99 -13.18 12.09
C THR A 99 6.38 -13.08 13.49
N ASN A 100 5.30 -13.79 13.73
CA ASN A 100 4.63 -13.88 15.03
C ASN A 100 3.94 -15.25 15.13
N GLU A 101 4.16 -15.94 16.23
CA GLU A 101 3.57 -17.25 16.49
C GLU A 101 3.16 -17.33 17.97
N LYS A 102 1.89 -17.64 18.22
CA LYS A 102 1.37 -17.72 19.60
C LYS A 102 0.22 -18.70 19.73
N PHE A 103 0.04 -19.19 20.95
CA PHE A 103 -1.08 -20.03 21.36
C PHE A 103 -1.92 -19.24 22.36
N VAL A 104 -3.16 -18.94 22.02
CA VAL A 104 -4.09 -18.15 22.86
C VAL A 104 -5.47 -18.78 22.80
N ASP A 105 -6.07 -19.06 23.94
CA ASP A 105 -7.44 -19.55 24.08
C ASP A 105 -7.75 -20.75 23.15
N ASN A 106 -6.92 -21.78 23.19
CA ASN A 106 -7.01 -22.97 22.32
C ASN A 106 -6.92 -22.66 20.81
N ASN A 107 -6.38 -21.51 20.45
CA ASN A 107 -6.10 -21.16 19.06
C ASN A 107 -4.60 -21.03 18.85
N TYR A 108 -4.17 -21.50 17.69
CA TYR A 108 -2.86 -21.19 17.13
C TYR A 108 -3.01 -19.99 16.22
N GLU A 109 -2.33 -18.92 16.53
CA GLU A 109 -2.30 -17.69 15.74
C GLU A 109 -0.89 -17.45 15.22
N VAL A 110 -0.78 -17.16 13.93
CA VAL A 110 0.51 -17.00 13.26
C VAL A 110 0.43 -15.94 12.16
N ASP A 111 1.47 -15.12 12.08
CA ASP A 111 1.68 -14.16 11.01
C ASP A 111 2.79 -14.63 10.09
N PHE A 112 2.54 -14.61 8.77
CA PHE A 112 3.50 -14.97 7.74
C PHE A 112 3.92 -13.75 6.93
N GLU A 113 5.16 -13.80 6.47
CA GLU A 113 5.65 -13.06 5.33
C GLU A 113 6.03 -14.07 4.24
N VAL A 114 5.49 -13.92 3.03
CA VAL A 114 5.72 -14.86 1.91
C VAL A 114 6.27 -14.10 0.73
N LYS A 115 7.46 -14.47 0.30
CA LYS A 115 8.13 -13.96 -0.88
C LYS A 115 7.94 -14.90 -2.05
N PHE A 116 7.46 -14.38 -3.17
CA PHE A 116 7.27 -15.11 -4.39
C PHE A 116 8.44 -14.91 -5.36
N ASP A 117 8.85 -15.97 -6.03
CA ASP A 117 9.79 -15.90 -7.13
C ASP A 117 9.15 -15.14 -8.31
N LYS A 118 9.67 -13.96 -8.57
CA LYS A 118 9.15 -13.04 -9.58
C LYS A 118 9.03 -13.71 -10.96
N GLU A 119 10.09 -14.36 -11.40
CA GLU A 119 10.14 -14.93 -12.76
C GLU A 119 9.17 -16.09 -12.92
N LYS A 120 9.11 -17.00 -11.95
CA LYS A 120 8.15 -18.12 -11.94
C LYS A 120 6.72 -17.62 -11.88
N LEU A 121 6.44 -16.62 -11.02
CA LEU A 121 5.10 -16.05 -10.87
C LEU A 121 4.63 -15.37 -12.17
N LEU A 122 5.46 -14.48 -12.74
CA LEU A 122 5.11 -13.79 -13.98
C LEU A 122 4.98 -14.75 -15.15
N SER A 123 5.83 -15.78 -15.23
CA SER A 123 5.70 -16.84 -16.24
C SER A 123 4.39 -17.62 -16.08
N PHE A 124 3.99 -17.93 -14.85
CA PHE A 124 2.72 -18.60 -14.56
C PHE A 124 1.51 -17.73 -14.96
N ILE A 125 1.54 -16.42 -14.70
CA ILE A 125 0.48 -15.50 -15.08
C ILE A 125 0.39 -15.36 -16.61
N ARG A 126 1.54 -15.16 -17.30
CA ARG A 126 1.59 -15.13 -18.77
C ARG A 126 1.09 -16.42 -19.42
N GLY A 127 1.39 -17.58 -18.83
CA GLY A 127 0.88 -18.87 -19.29
C GLY A 127 -0.66 -18.99 -19.24
N LYS A 128 -1.35 -18.10 -18.55
CA LYS A 128 -2.82 -17.96 -18.57
C LYS A 128 -3.33 -16.86 -19.51
N ASN A 129 -2.46 -16.29 -20.34
CA ASN A 129 -2.73 -15.16 -21.24
C ASN A 129 -3.22 -13.90 -20.48
N VAL A 130 -2.71 -13.68 -19.27
CA VAL A 130 -3.06 -12.53 -18.42
C VAL A 130 -1.88 -11.56 -18.34
N ILE A 131 -2.18 -10.27 -18.44
CA ILE A 131 -1.22 -9.19 -18.21
C ILE A 131 -1.23 -8.86 -16.72
N SER A 132 -0.04 -8.73 -16.13
CA SER A 132 0.14 -8.30 -14.75
C SER A 132 0.85 -6.97 -14.66
N SER A 133 0.48 -6.15 -13.67
CA SER A 133 1.22 -4.94 -13.28
C SER A 133 2.38 -5.29 -12.34
N VAL A 134 3.32 -4.36 -12.19
CA VAL A 134 4.33 -4.44 -11.13
C VAL A 134 3.69 -3.95 -9.83
N PRO A 135 3.70 -4.72 -8.74
CA PRO A 135 3.19 -4.25 -7.47
C PRO A 135 4.13 -3.15 -6.94
N LYS A 136 3.59 -1.93 -6.82
CA LYS A 136 4.31 -0.77 -6.30
C LYS A 136 3.42 -0.07 -5.28
N ASP A 137 3.90 0.00 -4.04
CA ASP A 137 3.23 0.81 -3.02
C ASP A 137 3.30 2.28 -3.43
N THR A 138 2.17 2.96 -3.35
CA THR A 138 2.04 4.34 -3.79
C THR A 138 1.29 5.14 -2.74
N ASP A 139 1.89 6.25 -2.31
CA ASP A 139 1.26 7.16 -1.37
C ASP A 139 0.28 8.08 -2.10
N VAL A 140 -0.88 8.26 -1.49
CA VAL A 140 -1.98 9.07 -2.00
C VAL A 140 -2.49 9.98 -0.90
N LEU A 141 -2.65 11.26 -1.19
CA LEU A 141 -3.47 12.13 -0.37
C LEU A 141 -4.94 11.84 -0.65
N PHE A 142 -5.66 11.34 0.34
CA PHE A 142 -7.07 11.01 0.23
C PHE A 142 -7.91 12.00 1.02
N ILE A 143 -8.75 12.74 0.32
CA ILE A 143 -9.61 13.78 0.90
C ILE A 143 -11.07 13.31 0.79
N PRO A 144 -11.60 12.60 1.80
CA PRO A 144 -13.01 12.22 1.85
C PRO A 144 -13.86 13.39 2.34
N ILE A 145 -14.88 13.74 1.59
CA ILE A 145 -15.85 14.79 1.93
C ILE A 145 -17.22 14.14 2.00
N LEU A 146 -17.92 14.28 3.12
CA LEU A 146 -19.28 13.75 3.28
C LEU A 146 -20.28 14.90 3.32
N ILE A 147 -21.23 14.89 2.40
CA ILE A 147 -22.32 15.86 2.31
C ILE A 147 -23.64 15.14 2.64
N ASP A 148 -24.30 15.57 3.70
CA ASP A 148 -25.66 15.16 3.98
C ASP A 148 -26.60 16.03 3.13
N THR A 149 -27.23 15.40 2.11
CA THR A 149 -28.08 16.13 1.15
C THR A 149 -29.42 16.56 1.74
N GLN A 150 -29.81 16.07 2.93
CA GLN A 150 -31.05 16.46 3.60
C GLN A 150 -30.88 17.74 4.43
N SER A 151 -29.81 17.78 5.23
CA SER A 151 -29.48 18.98 6.03
C SER A 151 -28.65 19.98 5.25
N ASN A 152 -28.15 19.62 4.07
CA ASN A 152 -27.18 20.37 3.29
C ASN A 152 -25.92 20.73 4.11
N GLU A 153 -25.50 19.79 4.98
CA GLU A 153 -24.33 19.94 5.83
C GLU A 153 -23.15 19.16 5.28
N ILE A 154 -21.96 19.76 5.33
CA ILE A 154 -20.72 19.04 5.11
C ILE A 154 -20.22 18.52 6.46
N LYS A 155 -19.96 17.22 6.51
CA LYS A 155 -19.36 16.55 7.68
C LYS A 155 -17.90 16.33 7.45
N PHE A 156 -17.07 16.84 8.37
CA PHE A 156 -15.62 16.76 8.31
C PHE A 156 -15.08 15.90 9.45
N PHE A 157 -13.88 15.42 9.28
CA PHE A 157 -13.03 14.76 10.28
C PHE A 157 -13.81 13.73 11.13
N ASP A 158 -13.93 13.99 12.43
CA ASP A 158 -14.62 13.13 13.40
C ASP A 158 -16.09 12.89 13.06
N GLN A 159 -16.76 13.84 12.40
CA GLN A 159 -18.14 13.71 11.94
C GLN A 159 -18.26 12.95 10.61
N ASN A 160 -17.15 12.71 9.93
CA ASN A 160 -17.12 12.03 8.66
C ASN A 160 -16.75 10.54 8.84
N TYR A 161 -17.74 9.66 8.68
CA TYR A 161 -17.55 8.23 8.80
C TYR A 161 -16.43 7.69 7.90
N PHE A 162 -16.29 8.20 6.67
CA PHE A 162 -15.26 7.76 5.75
C PHE A 162 -13.88 8.21 6.17
N TYR A 163 -13.74 9.41 6.73
CA TYR A 163 -12.47 9.88 7.29
C TYR A 163 -12.00 8.98 8.44
N ASN A 164 -12.89 8.69 9.40
CA ASN A 164 -12.55 7.90 10.57
C ASN A 164 -12.25 6.43 10.29
N ASN A 165 -12.89 5.86 9.26
CA ASN A 165 -12.88 4.41 9.06
C ASN A 165 -12.13 3.96 7.80
N TRP A 166 -11.68 4.84 6.92
CA TRP A 166 -11.05 4.47 5.66
C TRP A 166 -9.84 3.57 5.85
N ASN A 167 -8.98 3.91 6.80
CA ASN A 167 -7.76 3.17 7.10
C ASN A 167 -7.97 1.94 7.99
N ASN A 168 -9.20 1.69 8.47
CA ASN A 168 -9.53 0.49 9.24
C ASN A 168 -9.79 -0.75 8.38
N VAL A 169 -9.93 -0.57 7.07
CA VAL A 169 -10.09 -1.67 6.12
C VAL A 169 -8.78 -2.45 5.99
N ASN A 170 -8.88 -3.75 5.76
CA ASN A 170 -7.71 -4.62 5.62
C ASN A 170 -6.82 -4.18 4.45
N LYS A 171 -5.69 -3.56 4.76
CA LYS A 171 -4.74 -2.96 3.81
C LYS A 171 -3.98 -3.99 2.96
N ASN A 172 -4.04 -5.28 3.29
CA ASN A 172 -3.25 -6.32 2.61
C ASN A 172 -3.56 -6.48 1.12
N TYR A 173 -4.71 -5.99 0.66
CA TYR A 173 -5.12 -6.08 -0.74
C TYR A 173 -4.82 -4.83 -1.57
N PHE A 174 -4.38 -3.74 -0.94
CA PHE A 174 -4.18 -2.46 -1.60
C PHE A 174 -2.70 -2.15 -1.76
N LEU A 175 -2.36 -1.50 -2.86
CA LEU A 175 -1.04 -0.93 -3.12
C LEU A 175 -1.03 0.59 -2.85
N LEU A 176 -2.18 1.15 -2.48
CA LEU A 176 -2.32 2.57 -2.15
C LEU A 176 -2.28 2.78 -0.64
N ASN A 177 -1.37 3.62 -0.19
CA ASN A 177 -1.30 4.10 1.17
C ASN A 177 -2.05 5.43 1.24
N TYR A 178 -3.21 5.44 1.87
CA TYR A 178 -4.04 6.62 1.97
C TYR A 178 -3.62 7.47 3.16
N ASN A 179 -3.14 8.68 2.87
CA ASN A 179 -2.83 9.71 3.85
C ASN A 179 -4.00 10.69 3.89
N LEU A 180 -4.59 10.87 5.05
CA LEU A 180 -5.72 11.78 5.25
C LEU A 180 -5.20 13.18 5.62
N PRO A 181 -5.90 14.27 5.23
CA PRO A 181 -5.54 15.61 5.68
C PRO A 181 -5.69 15.74 7.19
N ASP A 182 -4.83 16.56 7.81
CA ASP A 182 -4.87 16.79 9.25
C ASP A 182 -6.16 17.47 9.70
N GLU A 183 -6.68 17.02 10.85
CA GLU A 183 -7.77 17.66 11.52
C GLU A 183 -7.29 18.95 12.19
N ASN A 184 -7.56 20.11 11.56
CA ASN A 184 -7.23 21.43 12.09
C ASN A 184 -8.23 22.50 11.63
N ILE A 185 -8.23 23.62 12.34
CA ILE A 185 -9.15 24.75 12.08
C ILE A 185 -8.97 25.34 10.68
N GLU A 186 -7.76 25.35 10.16
CA GLU A 186 -7.46 25.92 8.85
C GLU A 186 -8.10 25.09 7.73
N ASN A 187 -7.90 23.77 7.76
CA ASN A 187 -8.54 22.85 6.81
C ASN A 187 -10.07 22.88 6.96
N PHE A 188 -10.58 22.95 8.19
CA PHE A 188 -12.01 23.07 8.42
C PHE A 188 -12.60 24.34 7.77
N ARG A 189 -11.99 25.53 7.98
CA ARG A 189 -12.42 26.78 7.36
C ARG A 189 -12.37 26.73 5.84
N LEU A 190 -11.36 26.08 5.29
CA LEU A 190 -11.20 25.92 3.85
C LEU A 190 -12.33 25.08 3.25
N PHE A 191 -12.63 23.91 3.82
CA PHE A 191 -13.76 23.10 3.40
C PHE A 191 -15.09 23.82 3.52
N GLN A 192 -15.30 24.61 4.57
CA GLN A 192 -16.52 25.41 4.73
C GLN A 192 -16.68 26.47 3.62
N ARG A 193 -15.61 27.12 3.18
CA ARG A 193 -15.64 28.08 2.06
C ARG A 193 -16.01 27.42 0.74
N LEU A 194 -15.51 26.19 0.52
CA LEU A 194 -15.69 25.44 -0.72
C LEU A 194 -17.06 24.75 -0.82
N LYS A 195 -17.86 24.77 0.24
CA LYS A 195 -19.12 24.03 0.38
C LYS A 195 -20.05 24.15 -0.83
N ASN A 196 -20.28 25.34 -1.33
CA ASN A 196 -21.36 25.60 -2.29
C ASN A 196 -21.07 25.13 -3.72
N ASN A 197 -19.82 24.78 -4.05
CA ASN A 197 -19.45 24.30 -5.38
C ASN A 197 -18.21 23.39 -5.35
N ILE A 198 -18.20 22.46 -4.41
CA ILE A 198 -17.01 21.66 -4.08
C ILE A 198 -16.52 20.81 -5.25
N GLU A 199 -17.42 20.39 -6.14
CA GLU A 199 -17.06 19.61 -7.33
C GLU A 199 -16.23 20.43 -8.34
N ASN A 200 -16.49 21.72 -8.45
CA ASN A 200 -15.85 22.59 -9.43
C ASN A 200 -14.74 23.46 -8.80
N ASN A 201 -14.70 23.56 -7.48
CA ASN A 201 -13.70 24.38 -6.81
C ASN A 201 -12.29 23.78 -6.93
N ASP A 202 -11.32 24.67 -6.99
CA ASP A 202 -9.91 24.33 -6.89
C ASP A 202 -9.56 24.00 -5.44
N LEU A 203 -9.03 22.80 -5.24
CA LEU A 203 -8.57 22.32 -3.93
C LEU A 203 -7.05 22.48 -3.74
N SER A 204 -6.39 23.24 -4.62
CA SER A 204 -4.94 23.46 -4.58
C SER A 204 -4.45 24.01 -3.23
N GLU A 205 -5.26 24.88 -2.58
CA GLU A 205 -4.94 25.37 -1.24
C GLU A 205 -4.74 24.27 -0.20
N ILE A 206 -5.49 23.15 -0.31
CA ILE A 206 -5.32 21.99 0.58
C ILE A 206 -4.19 21.12 0.06
N THR A 207 -4.22 20.77 -1.22
CA THR A 207 -3.34 19.76 -1.80
C THR A 207 -1.89 20.20 -1.78
N ASN A 208 -1.61 21.49 -2.01
CA ASN A 208 -0.24 22.00 -2.00
C ASN A 208 0.45 21.96 -0.63
N LYS A 209 -0.32 21.85 0.46
CA LYS A 209 0.25 21.72 1.81
C LYS A 209 0.91 20.36 2.04
N TYR A 210 0.47 19.32 1.34
CA TYR A 210 0.83 17.95 1.64
C TYR A 210 1.87 17.35 0.70
N ASN A 211 2.24 18.04 -0.37
CA ASN A 211 3.28 17.64 -1.33
C ASN A 211 3.15 16.19 -1.83
N PHE A 212 1.92 15.76 -2.17
CA PHE A 212 1.65 14.46 -2.79
C PHE A 212 1.51 14.59 -4.30
N GLU A 213 2.12 13.66 -5.05
CA GLU A 213 1.93 13.55 -6.50
C GLU A 213 0.57 12.96 -6.86
N ASN A 214 0.02 12.10 -5.99
CA ASN A 214 -1.25 11.43 -6.22
C ASN A 214 -2.29 11.92 -5.22
N ILE A 215 -3.41 12.42 -5.73
CA ILE A 215 -4.44 13.06 -4.92
C ILE A 215 -5.80 12.53 -5.31
N PHE A 216 -6.55 12.03 -4.33
CA PHE A 216 -7.90 11.52 -4.47
C PHE A 216 -8.84 12.38 -3.63
N VAL A 217 -9.66 13.17 -4.29
CA VAL A 217 -10.78 13.88 -3.65
C VAL A 217 -12.05 13.11 -3.92
N VAL A 218 -12.71 12.65 -2.89
CA VAL A 218 -13.92 11.84 -3.00
C VAL A 218 -15.04 12.47 -2.20
N ILE A 219 -16.11 12.86 -2.89
CA ILE A 219 -17.29 13.46 -2.31
C ILE A 219 -18.39 12.39 -2.23
N PHE A 220 -18.85 12.15 -1.02
CA PHE A 220 -19.94 11.24 -0.70
C PHE A 220 -21.20 12.07 -0.43
N TYR A 221 -22.16 12.02 -1.35
CA TYR A 221 -23.48 12.59 -1.16
C TYR A 221 -24.39 11.55 -0.54
N LYS A 222 -24.72 11.74 0.73
CA LYS A 222 -25.57 10.82 1.49
C LYS A 222 -26.99 11.34 1.59
N ASN A 223 -27.94 10.56 1.10
CA ASN A 223 -29.35 10.67 1.41
C ASN A 223 -29.76 9.46 2.26
N LYS A 224 -30.93 9.50 2.94
CA LYS A 224 -31.40 8.41 3.85
C LYS A 224 -31.17 7.00 3.34
N LYS A 225 -31.30 6.76 2.03
CA LYS A 225 -31.24 5.43 1.42
C LYS A 225 -30.19 5.28 0.31
N ASN A 226 -29.65 6.40 -0.19
CA ASN A 226 -28.78 6.39 -1.36
C ASN A 226 -27.45 7.07 -1.03
N LEU A 227 -26.39 6.55 -1.58
CA LEU A 227 -25.06 7.13 -1.55
C LEU A 227 -24.60 7.38 -2.99
N GLN A 228 -24.41 8.65 -3.33
CA GLN A 228 -23.78 9.03 -4.59
C GLN A 228 -22.33 9.42 -4.33
N ILE A 229 -21.44 9.00 -5.20
CA ILE A 229 -20.01 9.26 -5.08
C ILE A 229 -19.58 10.05 -6.30
N PHE A 230 -18.93 11.18 -6.06
CA PHE A 230 -18.19 11.92 -7.07
C PHE A 230 -16.72 11.97 -6.67
N SER A 231 -15.81 11.74 -7.61
CA SER A 231 -14.37 11.78 -7.31
C SER A 231 -13.58 12.48 -8.39
N LYS A 232 -12.60 13.26 -7.94
CA LYS A 232 -11.50 13.81 -8.74
C LYS A 232 -10.23 13.10 -8.34
N ILE A 233 -9.58 12.47 -9.29
CA ILE A 233 -8.38 11.69 -9.07
C ILE A 233 -7.27 12.26 -9.94
N SER A 234 -6.21 12.76 -9.31
CA SER A 234 -4.94 13.06 -9.94
C SER A 234 -3.97 11.93 -9.62
N PHE A 235 -3.55 11.18 -10.63
CA PHE A 235 -2.69 10.03 -10.46
C PHE A 235 -1.70 9.90 -11.62
N SER A 236 -0.40 9.81 -11.30
CA SER A 236 0.67 9.68 -12.30
C SER A 236 0.55 10.71 -13.44
N ASN A 237 0.35 11.99 -13.10
CA ASN A 237 0.18 13.12 -14.02
C ASN A 237 -1.06 13.05 -14.94
N SER A 238 -2.02 12.19 -14.61
CA SER A 238 -3.29 12.08 -15.31
C SER A 238 -4.45 12.42 -14.36
N ASN A 239 -5.47 13.12 -14.88
CA ASN A 239 -6.64 13.53 -14.11
C ASN A 239 -7.87 12.74 -14.59
N PHE A 240 -8.62 12.21 -13.65
CA PHE A 240 -9.83 11.43 -13.87
C PHE A 240 -10.96 11.96 -13.01
N ASN A 241 -12.16 12.03 -13.58
CA ASN A 241 -13.39 12.23 -12.81
C ASN A 241 -14.23 10.96 -12.89
N PHE A 242 -14.80 10.57 -11.78
CA PHE A 242 -15.63 9.39 -11.69
C PHE A 242 -16.91 9.70 -10.93
N ASN A 243 -18.03 9.14 -11.39
CA ASN A 243 -19.35 9.29 -10.77
C ASN A 243 -20.01 7.92 -10.63
N SER A 244 -20.55 7.61 -9.45
CA SER A 244 -21.25 6.35 -9.17
C SER A 244 -22.39 6.55 -8.18
N ASN A 245 -23.44 5.78 -8.36
CA ASN A 245 -24.57 5.66 -7.42
C ASN A 245 -24.54 4.26 -6.80
N LEU A 246 -24.69 4.19 -5.47
CA LEU A 246 -24.73 2.96 -4.66
C LEU A 246 -26.06 2.84 -3.94
#